data_26d45fced3b69b8c25f4a213c45f102c
#
_entry.id   26d45fced3b69b8c25f4a213c45f102c
#
_cell.length_a   1.000
_cell.length_b   1.000
_cell.length_c   1.000
_cell.angle_alpha   90.00
_cell.angle_beta   90.00
_cell.angle_gamma   90.00
#
_symmetry.space_group_name_H-M   'P 1'
#
loop_
_entity.id
_entity.type
_entity.pdbx_description
1 polymer ?
#
loop_
_entity_poly.entity_id
_entity_poly.type
_entity_poly.pdbx_seq_one_letter_code
_entity_poly.pdbx_strand_id
1 'polypeptide(L)'
;MNLKILALGDIVGERAAQALCDNISTIRREEGVQFVVANAENVCLGSGNGLSAEWATRLLSSGVDVLTLGNHAYRQKCLYNLLDDRRDVLRPANFPPQNPGVGHTIIDCGVARVLVINVSGQQHLWYENAPSSPFDGVERILAETAGQYDLSVMDIHAETTSEKITLALHFDGVIDVIFGTHTHVQTADERILPAGSAFITDLGMCGVLNSGLGVDFSVVLERFRTGMPQKFTESAGEIHLCGAIFTAGNGKMAVERFVRRV
;
A
#
# COMPACT_ATOMS: atom_id res chain seq x y z
N MET A 1 20.26 -14.85 2.00
CA MET A 1 19.68 -13.51 1.77
C MET A 1 19.23 -12.98 3.13
N ASN A 2 19.49 -11.73 3.45
CA ASN A 2 18.95 -11.06 4.62
C ASN A 2 18.41 -9.71 4.12
N LEU A 3 17.08 -9.58 4.07
CA LEU A 3 16.37 -8.43 3.50
C LEU A 3 15.30 -7.96 4.46
N LYS A 4 15.31 -6.69 4.83
CA LYS A 4 14.22 -6.03 5.56
C LYS A 4 13.42 -5.14 4.63
N ILE A 5 12.11 -5.37 4.58
CA ILE A 5 11.14 -4.60 3.81
C ILE A 5 10.25 -3.83 4.77
N LEU A 6 10.14 -2.53 4.59
CA LEU A 6 9.13 -1.71 5.25
C LEU A 6 7.95 -1.55 4.29
N ALA A 7 6.79 -2.06 4.69
CA ALA A 7 5.53 -1.75 4.04
C ALA A 7 4.77 -0.72 4.87
N LEU A 8 4.41 0.40 4.26
CA LEU A 8 3.65 1.49 4.88
C LEU A 8 2.21 1.48 4.37
N GLY A 9 1.26 1.69 5.28
CA GLY A 9 -0.15 1.78 4.96
C GLY A 9 -0.50 3.05 4.19
N ASP A 10 -1.80 3.28 4.04
CA ASP A 10 -2.33 4.39 3.22
C ASP A 10 -1.78 5.74 3.68
N ILE A 11 -1.08 6.44 2.79
CA ILE A 11 -0.61 7.81 3.05
C ILE A 11 -1.81 8.74 2.86
N VAL A 12 -2.28 9.33 3.96
CA VAL A 12 -3.51 10.14 3.98
C VAL A 12 -3.17 11.62 4.15
N GLY A 13 -3.29 12.35 3.06
CA GLY A 13 -3.03 13.77 3.00
C GLY A 13 -1.59 14.15 2.65
N GLU A 14 -1.43 15.37 2.16
CA GLU A 14 -0.13 15.91 1.73
C GLU A 14 0.83 16.14 2.89
N ARG A 15 0.31 16.44 4.09
CA ARG A 15 1.13 16.57 5.31
C ARG A 15 1.80 15.24 5.68
N ALA A 16 1.07 14.14 5.59
CA ALA A 16 1.63 12.81 5.84
C ALA A 16 2.66 12.41 4.77
N ALA A 17 2.39 12.72 3.50
CA ALA A 17 3.33 12.50 2.42
C ALA A 17 4.63 13.30 2.63
N GLN A 18 4.53 14.57 3.03
CA GLN A 18 5.70 15.39 3.34
C GLN A 18 6.49 14.82 4.54
N ALA A 19 5.78 14.46 5.62
CA ALA A 19 6.41 13.88 6.80
C ALA A 19 7.15 12.56 6.48
N LEU A 20 6.58 11.73 5.61
CA LEU A 20 7.26 10.53 5.11
C LEU A 20 8.54 10.90 4.33
N CYS A 21 8.45 11.83 3.38
CA CYS A 21 9.62 12.30 2.60
C CYS A 21 10.76 12.78 3.51
N ASP A 22 10.44 13.50 4.59
CA ASP A 22 11.43 14.08 5.49
C ASP A 22 12.10 13.03 6.40
N ASN A 23 11.44 11.89 6.64
CA ASN A 23 11.90 10.91 7.63
C ASN A 23 12.35 9.58 7.04
N ILE A 24 11.98 9.21 5.81
CA ILE A 24 12.19 7.86 5.27
C ILE A 24 13.66 7.44 5.23
N SER A 25 14.58 8.34 4.88
CA SER A 25 16.02 8.03 4.86
C SER A 25 16.57 7.72 6.26
N THR A 26 16.06 8.39 7.29
CA THR A 26 16.40 8.12 8.68
C THR A 26 15.81 6.80 9.13
N ILE A 27 14.55 6.52 8.81
CA ILE A 27 13.89 5.25 9.12
C ILE A 27 14.64 4.09 8.47
N ARG A 28 14.98 4.18 7.19
CA ARG A 28 15.75 3.13 6.48
C ARG A 28 17.06 2.80 7.21
N ARG A 29 17.78 3.83 7.66
CA ARG A 29 19.05 3.65 8.38
C ARG A 29 18.86 3.04 9.77
N GLU A 30 17.91 3.55 10.55
CA GLU A 30 17.69 3.12 11.93
C GLU A 30 17.14 1.71 12.03
N GLU A 31 16.18 1.36 11.18
CA GLU A 31 15.55 0.05 11.14
C GLU A 31 16.34 -0.97 10.28
N GLY A 32 17.34 -0.50 9.53
CA GLY A 32 18.13 -1.34 8.62
C GLY A 32 17.32 -1.85 7.43
N VAL A 33 16.39 -1.04 6.91
CA VAL A 33 15.49 -1.38 5.81
C VAL A 33 16.19 -1.19 4.46
N GLN A 34 16.12 -2.18 3.58
CA GLN A 34 16.65 -2.12 2.22
C GLN A 34 15.59 -1.82 1.16
N PHE A 35 14.31 -2.13 1.43
CA PHE A 35 13.23 -1.95 0.47
C PHE A 35 11.99 -1.36 1.13
N VAL A 36 11.34 -0.38 0.48
CA VAL A 36 10.18 0.33 1.01
C VAL A 36 9.04 0.31 -0.01
N VAL A 37 7.88 -0.20 0.41
CA VAL A 37 6.61 -0.12 -0.32
C VAL A 37 5.64 0.75 0.47
N ALA A 38 4.88 1.64 -0.18
CA ALA A 38 3.89 2.47 0.48
C ALA A 38 2.63 2.62 -0.36
N ASN A 39 1.44 2.53 0.27
CA ASN A 39 0.21 2.84 -0.42
C ASN A 39 -0.02 4.35 -0.45
N ALA A 40 -0.17 4.94 -1.65
CA ALA A 40 -0.21 6.38 -1.86
C ALA A 40 -1.55 6.90 -2.42
N GLU A 41 -2.59 6.08 -2.43
CA GLU A 41 -3.85 6.46 -3.11
C GLU A 41 -4.63 7.59 -2.45
N ASN A 42 -4.28 7.98 -1.20
CA ASN A 42 -5.00 8.99 -0.42
C ASN A 42 -4.19 10.27 -0.16
N VAL A 43 -3.06 10.47 -0.85
CA VAL A 43 -2.19 11.65 -0.67
C VAL A 43 -2.94 12.95 -0.97
N CYS A 44 -3.72 13.01 -2.05
CA CYS A 44 -4.45 14.20 -2.46
C CYS A 44 -5.84 14.32 -1.79
N LEU A 45 -5.96 14.04 -0.49
CA LEU A 45 -7.23 14.02 0.25
C LEU A 45 -8.07 15.28 0.04
N GLY A 46 -7.46 16.46 0.15
CA GLY A 46 -8.14 17.76 0.01
C GLY A 46 -8.66 18.07 -1.40
N SER A 47 -8.17 17.37 -2.42
CA SER A 47 -8.51 17.56 -3.85
C SER A 47 -9.20 16.34 -4.48
N GLY A 48 -9.84 15.49 -3.68
CA GLY A 48 -10.69 14.39 -4.12
C GLY A 48 -10.00 13.02 -4.15
N ASN A 49 -9.01 12.82 -3.27
CA ASN A 49 -8.17 11.62 -3.16
C ASN A 49 -7.28 11.37 -4.38
N GLY A 50 -6.67 10.20 -4.43
CA GLY A 50 -5.71 9.85 -5.47
C GLY A 50 -4.29 10.32 -5.17
N LEU A 51 -3.41 10.09 -6.12
CA LEU A 51 -2.02 10.49 -6.11
C LEU A 51 -1.75 11.43 -7.29
N SER A 52 -1.10 12.58 -7.06
CA SER A 52 -0.63 13.43 -8.15
C SER A 52 0.74 12.98 -8.66
N ALA A 53 1.06 13.30 -9.92
CA ALA A 53 2.37 13.00 -10.50
C ALA A 53 3.53 13.67 -9.73
N GLU A 54 3.28 14.87 -9.18
CA GLU A 54 4.25 15.59 -8.35
C GLU A 54 4.55 14.81 -7.08
N TRP A 55 3.53 14.39 -6.32
CA TRP A 55 3.71 13.64 -5.08
C TRP A 55 4.30 12.26 -5.34
N ALA A 56 3.90 11.58 -6.43
CA ALA A 56 4.54 10.31 -6.82
C ALA A 56 6.06 10.47 -7.00
N THR A 57 6.46 11.50 -7.73
CA THR A 57 7.89 11.79 -7.98
C THR A 57 8.62 12.13 -6.67
N ARG A 58 8.02 12.92 -5.79
CA ARG A 58 8.63 13.32 -4.50
C ARG A 58 8.83 12.13 -3.57
N LEU A 59 7.81 11.28 -3.40
CA LEU A 59 7.86 10.08 -2.56
C LEU A 59 8.93 9.10 -3.05
N LEU A 60 8.97 8.80 -4.34
CA LEU A 60 10.00 7.93 -4.93
C LEU A 60 11.40 8.52 -4.77
N SER A 61 11.56 9.83 -5.02
CA SER A 61 12.87 10.51 -4.88
C SER A 61 13.34 10.61 -3.44
N SER A 62 12.44 10.53 -2.45
CA SER A 62 12.81 10.55 -1.03
C SER A 62 13.34 9.22 -0.51
N GLY A 63 13.09 8.12 -1.24
CA GLY A 63 13.55 6.79 -0.86
C GLY A 63 12.44 5.74 -0.64
N VAL A 64 11.23 5.98 -1.13
CA VAL A 64 10.23 4.92 -1.33
C VAL A 64 10.57 4.20 -2.63
N ASP A 65 10.65 2.88 -2.64
CA ASP A 65 11.04 2.11 -3.83
C ASP A 65 9.84 1.79 -4.74
N VAL A 66 8.67 1.52 -4.16
CA VAL A 66 7.42 1.25 -4.92
C VAL A 66 6.23 1.90 -4.23
N LEU A 67 5.38 2.55 -5.03
CA LEU A 67 4.08 3.06 -4.61
C LEU A 67 2.98 2.13 -5.10
N THR A 68 2.06 1.75 -4.21
CA THR A 68 0.83 1.03 -4.55
C THR A 68 -0.38 1.97 -4.46
N LEU A 69 -1.42 1.64 -5.18
CA LEU A 69 -2.68 2.39 -5.22
C LEU A 69 -3.86 1.43 -4.96
N GLY A 70 -5.07 1.95 -4.99
CA GLY A 70 -6.29 1.18 -4.78
C GLY A 70 -7.46 1.70 -5.64
N ASN A 71 -8.66 1.79 -5.06
CA ASN A 71 -9.85 2.24 -5.76
C ASN A 71 -9.82 3.73 -6.17
N HIS A 72 -8.90 4.52 -5.63
CA HIS A 72 -8.67 5.91 -6.04
C HIS A 72 -7.54 6.08 -7.08
N ALA A 73 -7.02 5.02 -7.67
CA ALA A 73 -5.87 5.06 -8.57
C ALA A 73 -6.00 6.08 -9.72
N TYR A 74 -7.22 6.32 -10.20
CA TYR A 74 -7.49 7.21 -11.34
C TYR A 74 -8.18 8.53 -10.98
N ARG A 75 -8.22 8.91 -9.71
CA ARG A 75 -8.84 10.18 -9.26
C ARG A 75 -8.10 11.41 -9.78
N GLN A 76 -6.78 11.34 -9.90
CA GLN A 76 -5.94 12.44 -10.38
C GLN A 76 -5.51 12.19 -11.84
N LYS A 77 -6.12 12.88 -12.78
CA LYS A 77 -5.81 12.72 -14.23
C LYS A 77 -4.35 13.04 -14.57
N CYS A 78 -3.70 13.92 -13.81
CA CYS A 78 -2.29 14.23 -13.99
C CYS A 78 -1.35 13.05 -13.74
N LEU A 79 -1.84 11.97 -13.08
CA LEU A 79 -1.07 10.77 -12.84
C LEU A 79 -1.00 9.82 -14.06
N TYR A 80 -1.96 9.88 -15.00
CA TYR A 80 -2.12 8.86 -16.06
C TYR A 80 -0.87 8.66 -16.92
N ASN A 81 -0.26 9.74 -17.40
CA ASN A 81 0.97 9.64 -18.21
C ASN A 81 2.12 9.05 -17.39
N LEU A 82 2.24 9.43 -16.11
CA LEU A 82 3.28 8.89 -15.24
C LEU A 82 3.08 7.40 -14.99
N LEU A 83 1.85 6.93 -14.84
CA LEU A 83 1.56 5.49 -14.70
C LEU A 83 2.01 4.68 -15.92
N ASP A 84 1.90 5.23 -17.13
CA ASP A 84 2.36 4.55 -18.35
C ASP A 84 3.88 4.60 -18.51
N ASP A 85 4.52 5.68 -18.05
CA ASP A 85 5.96 5.88 -18.17
C ASP A 85 6.78 5.17 -17.08
N ARG A 86 6.18 4.91 -15.90
CA ARG A 86 6.86 4.33 -14.74
C ARG A 86 6.33 2.94 -14.38
N ARG A 87 7.25 2.13 -13.80
CA ARG A 87 6.93 0.77 -13.34
C ARG A 87 6.94 0.62 -11.81
N ASP A 88 7.29 1.67 -11.09
CA ASP A 88 7.38 1.73 -9.63
C ASP A 88 6.18 2.46 -8.97
N VAL A 89 5.15 2.77 -9.77
CA VAL A 89 3.82 3.20 -9.29
C VAL A 89 2.80 2.21 -9.83
N LEU A 90 2.19 1.43 -8.92
CA LEU A 90 1.34 0.30 -9.28
C LEU A 90 -0.14 0.59 -9.03
N ARG A 91 -0.95 0.48 -10.09
CA ARG A 91 -2.39 0.37 -9.93
C ARG A 91 -2.79 -1.07 -9.63
N PRO A 92 -4.02 -1.36 -9.14
CA PRO A 92 -4.43 -2.76 -8.95
C PRO A 92 -4.35 -3.58 -10.25
N ALA A 93 -3.73 -4.76 -10.18
CA ALA A 93 -3.46 -5.62 -11.32
C ALA A 93 -4.73 -6.20 -11.95
N ASN A 94 -5.78 -6.35 -11.17
CA ASN A 94 -7.08 -6.86 -11.59
C ASN A 94 -8.05 -5.78 -12.11
N PHE A 95 -7.57 -4.55 -12.33
CA PHE A 95 -8.27 -3.54 -13.12
C PHE A 95 -8.17 -3.85 -14.63
N PRO A 96 -9.08 -3.32 -15.47
CA PRO A 96 -9.05 -3.56 -16.91
C PRO A 96 -7.66 -3.30 -17.51
N PRO A 97 -7.14 -4.22 -18.35
CA PRO A 97 -5.75 -4.16 -18.82
C PRO A 97 -5.45 -2.97 -19.74
N GLN A 98 -6.47 -2.36 -20.33
CA GLN A 98 -6.35 -1.15 -21.16
C GLN A 98 -6.20 0.13 -20.35
N ASN A 99 -6.39 0.08 -19.03
CA ASN A 99 -6.23 1.25 -18.18
C ASN A 99 -4.74 1.62 -18.01
N PRO A 100 -4.40 2.92 -17.85
CA PRO A 100 -3.02 3.36 -17.66
C PRO A 100 -2.29 2.63 -16.54
N GLY A 101 -1.01 2.33 -16.75
CA GLY A 101 -0.12 1.75 -15.75
C GLY A 101 -0.15 0.23 -15.64
N VAL A 102 0.64 -0.27 -14.72
CA VAL A 102 0.84 -1.70 -14.45
C VAL A 102 0.45 -2.07 -13.03
N GLY A 103 0.16 -3.35 -12.79
CA GLY A 103 -0.22 -3.84 -11.46
C GLY A 103 0.86 -4.62 -10.75
N HIS A 104 2.04 -4.78 -11.34
CA HIS A 104 3.21 -5.41 -10.74
C HIS A 104 4.49 -4.87 -11.34
N THR A 105 5.59 -5.06 -10.59
CA THR A 105 6.94 -4.73 -11.03
C THR A 105 7.96 -5.63 -10.35
N ILE A 106 9.16 -5.74 -10.94
CA ILE A 106 10.31 -6.38 -10.30
C ILE A 106 11.39 -5.31 -10.14
N ILE A 107 11.81 -5.06 -8.91
CA ILE A 107 12.85 -4.09 -8.57
C ILE A 107 14.06 -4.83 -8.01
N ASP A 108 15.24 -4.56 -8.57
CA ASP A 108 16.51 -5.01 -7.99
C ASP A 108 16.96 -3.99 -6.93
N CYS A 109 16.91 -4.39 -5.66
CA CYS A 109 17.37 -3.57 -4.54
C CYS A 109 18.84 -3.81 -4.15
N GLY A 110 19.61 -4.51 -5.01
CA GLY A 110 21.01 -4.85 -4.80
C GLY A 110 21.25 -6.07 -3.89
N VAL A 111 20.27 -6.41 -3.05
CA VAL A 111 20.28 -7.60 -2.18
C VAL A 111 19.44 -8.72 -2.78
N ALA A 112 18.35 -8.37 -3.45
CA ALA A 112 17.40 -9.28 -4.07
C ALA A 112 16.60 -8.56 -5.15
N ARG A 113 16.05 -9.32 -6.09
CA ARG A 113 15.01 -8.87 -7.01
C ARG A 113 13.66 -9.10 -6.34
N VAL A 114 12.94 -8.03 -6.08
CA VAL A 114 11.66 -8.06 -5.36
C VAL A 114 10.52 -7.89 -6.36
N LEU A 115 9.66 -8.90 -6.49
CA LEU A 115 8.39 -8.78 -7.19
C LEU A 115 7.39 -8.09 -6.26
N VAL A 116 6.81 -6.98 -6.69
CA VAL A 116 5.72 -6.29 -5.98
C VAL A 116 4.45 -6.40 -6.81
N ILE A 117 3.37 -6.88 -6.21
CA ILE A 117 2.04 -7.03 -6.81
C ILE A 117 1.06 -6.16 -6.02
N ASN A 118 0.23 -5.41 -6.72
CA ASN A 118 -0.88 -4.67 -6.12
C ASN A 118 -2.20 -5.24 -6.66
N VAL A 119 -3.14 -5.61 -5.79
CA VAL A 119 -4.47 -6.08 -6.17
C VAL A 119 -5.56 -5.37 -5.37
N SER A 120 -6.75 -5.28 -5.96
CA SER A 120 -7.93 -4.73 -5.31
C SER A 120 -8.93 -5.84 -5.00
N GLY A 121 -9.53 -5.79 -3.79
CA GLY A 121 -10.69 -6.60 -3.46
C GLY A 121 -11.89 -6.23 -4.33
N GLN A 122 -12.97 -7.01 -4.24
CA GLN A 122 -14.20 -6.81 -5.00
C GLN A 122 -15.41 -6.48 -4.10
N GLN A 123 -15.30 -6.74 -2.79
CA GLN A 123 -16.41 -6.63 -1.87
C GLN A 123 -16.45 -5.27 -1.17
N HIS A 124 -17.62 -4.62 -1.21
CA HIS A 124 -17.92 -3.37 -0.49
C HIS A 124 -17.00 -2.17 -0.82
N LEU A 125 -16.17 -2.25 -1.85
CA LEU A 125 -15.44 -1.11 -2.37
C LEU A 125 -16.24 -0.41 -3.47
N TRP A 126 -16.22 0.93 -3.42
CA TRP A 126 -16.78 1.72 -4.50
C TRP A 126 -15.74 1.85 -5.62
N TYR A 127 -16.08 1.32 -6.80
CA TYR A 127 -15.23 1.40 -7.98
C TYR A 127 -15.85 2.23 -9.08
N GLU A 128 -15.05 3.05 -9.71
CA GLU A 128 -15.34 3.59 -11.04
C GLU A 128 -14.97 2.56 -12.14
N ASN A 129 -14.08 1.62 -11.81
CA ASN A 129 -13.64 0.53 -12.66
C ASN A 129 -13.97 -0.81 -11.98
N ALA A 130 -14.70 -1.68 -12.66
CA ALA A 130 -15.04 -3.00 -12.12
C ALA A 130 -13.78 -3.90 -12.11
N PRO A 131 -13.21 -4.24 -10.95
CA PRO A 131 -12.06 -5.15 -10.89
C PRO A 131 -12.50 -6.59 -11.24
N SER A 132 -11.66 -7.30 -11.97
CA SER A 132 -11.80 -8.75 -12.15
C SER A 132 -11.37 -9.50 -10.86
N SER A 133 -11.44 -10.84 -10.88
CA SER A 133 -10.95 -11.67 -9.77
C SER A 133 -9.49 -11.32 -9.42
N PRO A 134 -9.19 -10.96 -8.16
CA PRO A 134 -7.80 -10.75 -7.73
C PRO A 134 -6.99 -12.06 -7.76
N PHE A 135 -7.62 -13.22 -7.55
CA PHE A 135 -6.95 -14.53 -7.63
C PHE A 135 -6.37 -14.77 -9.02
N ASP A 136 -7.19 -14.66 -10.06
CA ASP A 136 -6.77 -14.86 -11.46
C ASP A 136 -5.70 -13.84 -11.87
N GLY A 137 -5.81 -12.61 -11.36
CA GLY A 137 -4.83 -11.55 -11.61
C GLY A 137 -3.45 -11.90 -11.05
N VAL A 138 -3.38 -12.39 -9.82
CA VAL A 138 -2.13 -12.80 -9.17
C VAL A 138 -1.56 -14.07 -9.82
N GLU A 139 -2.37 -15.10 -10.06
CA GLU A 139 -1.93 -16.35 -10.71
C GLU A 139 -1.27 -16.09 -12.07
N ARG A 140 -1.88 -15.21 -12.88
CA ARG A 140 -1.30 -14.80 -14.16
C ARG A 140 0.05 -14.12 -14.00
N ILE A 141 0.19 -13.18 -13.04
CA ILE A 141 1.46 -12.47 -12.79
C ILE A 141 2.54 -13.45 -12.34
N LEU A 142 2.23 -14.38 -11.43
CA LEU A 142 3.18 -15.39 -10.95
C LEU A 142 3.66 -16.28 -12.09
N ALA A 143 2.78 -16.67 -13.02
CA ALA A 143 3.14 -17.44 -14.21
C ALA A 143 4.04 -16.65 -15.17
N GLU A 144 3.73 -15.38 -15.41
CA GLU A 144 4.49 -14.48 -16.31
C GLU A 144 5.89 -14.14 -15.75
N THR A 145 6.03 -14.09 -14.41
CA THR A 145 7.27 -13.65 -13.74
C THR A 145 8.10 -14.79 -13.15
N ALA A 146 7.71 -16.04 -13.39
CA ALA A 146 8.37 -17.22 -12.81
C ALA A 146 9.89 -17.21 -13.06
N GLY A 147 10.68 -17.37 -11.98
CA GLY A 147 12.14 -17.38 -12.01
C GLY A 147 12.84 -16.00 -12.21
N GLN A 148 12.06 -14.92 -12.26
CA GLN A 148 12.62 -13.58 -12.47
C GLN A 148 12.87 -12.78 -11.18
N TYR A 149 12.39 -13.25 -10.03
CA TYR A 149 12.52 -12.60 -8.73
C TYR A 149 13.05 -13.56 -7.66
N ASP A 150 13.53 -13.02 -6.56
CA ASP A 150 14.08 -13.75 -5.43
C ASP A 150 13.15 -13.67 -4.19
N LEU A 151 12.25 -12.68 -4.13
CA LEU A 151 11.24 -12.50 -3.09
C LEU A 151 10.02 -11.77 -3.67
N SER A 152 8.83 -12.10 -3.14
CA SER A 152 7.54 -11.56 -3.60
C SER A 152 6.77 -10.83 -2.49
N VAL A 153 6.15 -9.71 -2.85
CA VAL A 153 5.36 -8.83 -1.97
C VAL A 153 4.00 -8.56 -2.61
N MET A 154 2.91 -8.68 -1.86
CA MET A 154 1.56 -8.39 -2.34
C MET A 154 0.84 -7.42 -1.41
N ASP A 155 0.38 -6.28 -1.97
CA ASP A 155 -0.58 -5.36 -1.35
C ASP A 155 -2.00 -5.74 -1.78
N ILE A 156 -2.85 -6.07 -0.80
CA ILE A 156 -4.27 -6.36 -1.00
C ILE A 156 -5.08 -5.15 -0.54
N HIS A 157 -5.43 -4.27 -1.47
CA HIS A 157 -6.24 -3.10 -1.19
C HIS A 157 -7.72 -3.49 -1.17
N ALA A 158 -8.28 -3.77 0.01
CA ALA A 158 -9.63 -4.29 0.17
C ALA A 158 -10.32 -3.81 1.45
N GLU A 159 -11.66 -3.65 1.40
CA GLU A 159 -12.49 -3.30 2.55
C GLU A 159 -12.62 -4.48 3.51
N THR A 160 -12.97 -5.67 2.99
CA THR A 160 -13.33 -6.80 3.84
C THR A 160 -12.10 -7.59 4.30
N THR A 161 -12.01 -7.81 5.61
CA THR A 161 -10.94 -8.62 6.20
C THR A 161 -10.98 -10.08 5.73
N SER A 162 -12.18 -10.63 5.48
CA SER A 162 -12.35 -11.98 4.97
C SER A 162 -11.72 -12.16 3.58
N GLU A 163 -11.84 -11.16 2.70
CA GLU A 163 -11.24 -11.20 1.38
C GLU A 163 -9.71 -11.16 1.46
N LYS A 164 -9.15 -10.28 2.30
CA LYS A 164 -7.71 -10.19 2.57
C LYS A 164 -7.14 -11.51 3.10
N ILE A 165 -7.80 -12.08 4.13
CA ILE A 165 -7.37 -13.34 4.74
C ILE A 165 -7.48 -14.50 3.76
N THR A 166 -8.55 -14.56 2.96
CA THR A 166 -8.74 -15.65 1.99
C THR A 166 -7.68 -15.62 0.90
N LEU A 167 -7.36 -14.41 0.36
CA LEU A 167 -6.26 -14.23 -0.60
C LEU A 167 -4.92 -14.63 0.02
N ALA A 168 -4.65 -14.20 1.26
CA ALA A 168 -3.41 -14.53 1.94
C ALA A 168 -3.24 -16.04 2.16
N LEU A 169 -4.29 -16.73 2.58
CA LEU A 169 -4.26 -18.20 2.76
C LEU A 169 -4.14 -18.96 1.45
N HIS A 170 -4.74 -18.45 0.36
CA HIS A 170 -4.63 -19.06 -0.97
C HIS A 170 -3.19 -19.00 -1.52
N PHE A 171 -2.50 -17.88 -1.28
CA PHE A 171 -1.13 -17.67 -1.76
C PHE A 171 -0.06 -17.92 -0.68
N ASP A 172 -0.43 -18.53 0.45
CA ASP A 172 0.51 -18.91 1.50
C ASP A 172 1.56 -19.90 1.00
N GLY A 173 2.83 -19.60 1.22
CA GLY A 173 3.98 -20.34 0.72
C GLY A 173 4.30 -20.12 -0.77
N VAL A 174 3.49 -19.29 -1.48
CA VAL A 174 3.71 -18.89 -2.88
C VAL A 174 4.19 -17.44 -2.94
N ILE A 175 3.62 -16.56 -2.12
CA ILE A 175 4.02 -15.16 -1.95
C ILE A 175 4.63 -14.99 -0.56
N ASP A 176 5.82 -14.43 -0.46
CA ASP A 176 6.59 -14.35 0.78
C ASP A 176 6.01 -13.32 1.77
N VAL A 177 5.59 -12.15 1.28
CA VAL A 177 5.07 -11.03 2.07
C VAL A 177 3.69 -10.64 1.57
N ILE A 178 2.69 -10.68 2.44
CA ILE A 178 1.31 -10.33 2.13
C ILE A 178 0.78 -9.36 3.17
N PHE A 179 0.22 -8.25 2.75
CA PHE A 179 -0.41 -7.29 3.64
C PHE A 179 -1.64 -6.65 3.01
N GLY A 180 -2.50 -6.11 3.86
CA GLY A 180 -3.66 -5.37 3.41
C GLY A 180 -3.55 -3.88 3.67
N THR A 181 -4.30 -3.10 2.90
CA THR A 181 -4.48 -1.65 2.99
C THR A 181 -5.96 -1.28 2.86
N HIS A 182 -6.33 -0.02 2.85
CA HIS A 182 -7.66 0.57 2.66
C HIS A 182 -8.38 0.98 3.94
N THR A 183 -8.41 0.16 4.99
CA THR A 183 -9.26 0.48 6.16
C THR A 183 -8.70 1.59 7.03
N HIS A 184 -7.42 1.97 6.84
CA HIS A 184 -6.70 2.99 7.62
C HIS A 184 -6.50 2.64 9.10
N VAL A 185 -6.91 1.45 9.55
CA VAL A 185 -6.78 0.99 10.92
C VAL A 185 -5.82 -0.19 10.96
N GLN A 186 -4.67 -0.01 11.60
CA GLN A 186 -3.68 -1.08 11.73
C GLN A 186 -4.23 -2.21 12.57
N THR A 187 -4.22 -3.43 12.02
CA THR A 187 -4.60 -4.64 12.75
C THR A 187 -3.45 -5.17 13.61
N ALA A 188 -3.76 -6.01 14.59
CA ALA A 188 -2.81 -6.59 15.53
C ALA A 188 -2.69 -8.12 15.33
N ASP A 189 -2.70 -8.54 14.07
CA ASP A 189 -2.76 -9.95 13.69
C ASP A 189 -1.56 -10.39 12.83
N GLU A 190 -0.47 -9.63 12.92
CA GLU A 190 0.78 -9.97 12.23
C GLU A 190 1.27 -11.36 12.63
N ARG A 191 1.53 -12.19 11.63
CA ARG A 191 1.91 -13.60 11.83
C ARG A 191 2.60 -14.21 10.62
N ILE A 192 3.22 -15.34 10.84
CA ILE A 192 3.65 -16.24 9.77
C ILE A 192 2.52 -17.25 9.52
N LEU A 193 2.09 -17.36 8.27
CA LEU A 193 1.08 -18.30 7.83
C LEU A 193 1.64 -19.75 7.80
N PRO A 194 0.79 -20.77 7.78
CA PRO A 194 1.22 -22.17 7.92
C PRO A 194 2.26 -22.66 6.90
N ALA A 195 2.22 -22.15 5.65
CA ALA A 195 3.20 -22.50 4.60
C ALA A 195 4.39 -21.52 4.53
N GLY A 196 4.44 -20.50 5.39
CA GLY A 196 5.63 -19.67 5.62
C GLY A 196 5.53 -18.21 5.20
N SER A 197 4.46 -17.77 4.57
CA SER A 197 4.26 -16.36 4.20
C SER A 197 4.10 -15.47 5.44
N ALA A 198 4.72 -14.28 5.41
CA ALA A 198 4.50 -13.27 6.44
C ALA A 198 3.27 -12.42 6.10
N PHE A 199 2.34 -12.26 7.05
CA PHE A 199 1.03 -11.64 6.82
C PHE A 199 0.62 -10.66 7.93
N ILE A 200 -0.08 -9.60 7.52
CA ILE A 200 -0.89 -8.72 8.37
C ILE A 200 -2.14 -8.30 7.60
N THR A 201 -3.30 -8.28 8.28
CA THR A 201 -4.58 -7.96 7.62
C THR A 201 -4.67 -6.52 7.13
N ASP A 202 -4.18 -5.54 7.89
CA ASP A 202 -4.13 -4.14 7.44
C ASP A 202 -2.97 -3.39 8.10
N LEU A 203 -2.23 -2.64 7.28
CA LEU A 203 -1.09 -1.83 7.73
C LEU A 203 -1.50 -0.54 8.45
N GLY A 204 -2.78 -0.15 8.38
CA GLY A 204 -3.27 1.13 8.86
C GLY A 204 -2.96 2.29 7.93
N MET A 205 -2.77 3.48 8.45
CA MET A 205 -2.47 4.67 7.65
C MET A 205 -1.22 5.42 8.13
N CYS A 206 -0.60 6.14 7.21
CA CYS A 206 0.33 7.21 7.51
C CYS A 206 -0.46 8.52 7.55
N GLY A 207 -0.65 9.11 8.76
CA GLY A 207 -1.53 10.26 8.94
C GLY A 207 -1.78 10.61 10.40
N VAL A 208 -2.77 11.42 10.65
CA VAL A 208 -3.21 11.80 12.01
C VAL A 208 -4.14 10.73 12.56
N LEU A 209 -3.68 9.92 13.53
CA LEU A 209 -4.48 8.81 14.09
C LEU A 209 -5.72 9.29 14.85
N ASN A 210 -5.61 10.40 15.60
CA ASN A 210 -6.74 10.98 16.33
C ASN A 210 -7.61 11.85 15.41
N SER A 211 -8.24 11.24 14.42
CA SER A 211 -9.02 11.90 13.38
C SER A 211 -10.12 10.98 12.84
N GLY A 212 -10.89 11.42 11.85
CA GLY A 212 -11.81 10.58 11.09
C GLY A 212 -11.05 9.89 9.94
N LEU A 213 -10.12 8.98 10.25
CA LEU A 213 -9.26 8.30 9.28
C LEU A 213 -8.44 9.29 8.41
N GLY A 214 -7.79 10.25 9.05
CA GLY A 214 -7.00 11.30 8.41
C GLY A 214 -7.79 12.59 8.09
N VAL A 215 -9.12 12.50 8.06
CA VAL A 215 -10.03 13.63 7.85
C VAL A 215 -10.32 14.34 9.18
N ASP A 216 -10.50 15.66 9.14
CA ASP A 216 -10.91 16.44 10.30
C ASP A 216 -12.18 15.85 10.96
N PHE A 217 -12.09 15.64 12.26
CA PHE A 217 -13.16 14.99 13.05
C PHE A 217 -14.50 15.71 12.93
N SER A 218 -14.51 17.05 12.93
CA SER A 218 -15.74 17.83 12.88
C SER A 218 -16.49 17.64 11.54
N VAL A 219 -15.75 17.51 10.45
CA VAL A 219 -16.27 17.27 9.10
C VAL A 219 -16.92 15.88 9.01
N VAL A 220 -16.25 14.86 9.55
CA VAL A 220 -16.77 13.49 9.55
C VAL A 220 -17.99 13.38 10.47
N LEU A 221 -17.92 14.00 11.66
CA LEU A 221 -19.06 14.04 12.60
C LEU A 221 -20.30 14.68 11.98
N GLU A 222 -20.15 15.82 11.31
CA GLU A 222 -21.26 16.51 10.64
C GLU A 222 -21.87 15.64 9.54
N ARG A 223 -21.03 14.98 8.72
CA ARG A 223 -21.50 14.04 7.69
C ARG A 223 -22.31 12.90 8.29
N PHE A 224 -21.86 12.28 9.38
CA PHE A 224 -22.57 11.16 10.01
C PHE A 224 -23.86 11.59 10.69
N ARG A 225 -23.91 12.80 11.27
CA ARG A 225 -25.10 13.32 11.91
C ARG A 225 -26.20 13.75 10.93
N THR A 226 -25.80 14.30 9.80
CA THR A 226 -26.74 14.91 8.85
C THR A 226 -27.02 14.07 7.61
N GLY A 227 -26.13 13.13 7.28
CA GLY A 227 -26.14 12.41 6.01
C GLY A 227 -25.78 13.29 4.80
N MET A 228 -25.41 14.56 5.01
CA MET A 228 -25.10 15.50 3.93
C MET A 228 -23.63 15.38 3.48
N PRO A 229 -23.36 15.47 2.17
CA PRO A 229 -22.01 15.50 1.67
C PRO A 229 -21.20 16.65 2.28
N GLN A 230 -19.98 16.36 2.70
CA GLN A 230 -19.03 17.34 3.24
C GLN A 230 -17.73 17.30 2.43
N LYS A 231 -17.09 18.45 2.26
CA LYS A 231 -15.74 18.51 1.67
C LYS A 231 -14.73 18.06 2.72
N PHE A 232 -14.00 16.99 2.44
CA PHE A 232 -12.98 16.49 3.34
C PHE A 232 -11.78 17.43 3.39
N THR A 233 -11.28 17.66 4.60
CA THR A 233 -10.07 18.40 4.90
C THR A 233 -9.16 17.54 5.76
N GLU A 234 -7.86 17.70 5.58
CA GLU A 234 -6.88 16.98 6.40
C GLU A 234 -7.00 17.38 7.88
N SER A 235 -6.91 16.41 8.76
CA SER A 235 -6.91 16.66 10.19
C SER A 235 -5.61 17.34 10.62
N ALA A 236 -5.73 18.32 11.52
CA ALA A 236 -4.58 18.85 12.26
C ALA A 236 -4.14 17.87 13.36
N GLY A 237 -2.84 17.77 13.62
CA GLY A 237 -2.31 16.92 14.70
C GLY A 237 -0.97 16.29 14.34
N GLU A 238 -0.54 15.40 15.22
CA GLU A 238 0.70 14.65 15.08
C GLU A 238 0.56 13.58 14.01
N ILE A 239 1.54 13.49 13.12
CA ILE A 239 1.59 12.48 12.07
C ILE A 239 2.21 11.19 12.63
N HIS A 240 1.58 10.08 12.33
CA HIS A 240 2.11 8.74 12.57
C HIS A 240 2.31 8.03 11.25
N LEU A 241 3.40 7.31 11.12
CA LEU A 241 3.66 6.41 9.99
C LEU A 241 3.39 4.98 10.48
N CYS A 242 2.30 4.39 10.04
CA CYS A 242 1.94 3.00 10.37
C CYS A 242 2.30 2.06 9.22
N GLY A 243 2.70 0.85 9.57
CA GLY A 243 3.09 -0.18 8.62
C GLY A 243 3.56 -1.46 9.30
N ALA A 244 4.35 -2.25 8.58
CA ALA A 244 5.02 -3.42 9.14
C ALA A 244 6.41 -3.58 8.52
N ILE A 245 7.34 -4.11 9.32
CA ILE A 245 8.66 -4.53 8.87
C ILE A 245 8.64 -6.05 8.68
N PHE A 246 8.94 -6.47 7.46
CA PHE A 246 9.07 -7.87 7.09
C PHE A 246 10.55 -8.20 6.92
N THR A 247 10.99 -9.28 7.54
CA THR A 247 12.40 -9.71 7.48
C THR A 247 12.49 -11.08 6.84
N ALA A 248 13.17 -11.17 5.71
CA ALA A 248 13.55 -12.44 5.08
C ALA A 248 14.99 -12.78 5.47
N GLY A 249 15.18 -13.88 6.19
CA GLY A 249 16.52 -14.30 6.64
C GLY A 249 16.60 -15.79 6.90
N ASN A 250 17.73 -16.42 6.48
CA ASN A 250 18.00 -17.85 6.73
C ASN A 250 16.87 -18.80 6.29
N GLY A 251 16.18 -18.47 5.19
CA GLY A 251 15.05 -19.26 4.66
C GLY A 251 13.77 -19.14 5.50
N LYS A 252 13.65 -18.15 6.36
CA LYS A 252 12.48 -17.87 7.19
C LYS A 252 12.04 -16.42 7.05
N MET A 253 10.74 -16.22 7.22
CA MET A 253 10.13 -14.90 7.31
C MET A 253 9.86 -14.52 8.77
N ALA A 254 9.91 -13.21 9.05
CA ALA A 254 9.40 -12.61 10.28
C ALA A 254 8.62 -11.35 9.93
N VAL A 255 7.68 -10.95 10.77
CA VAL A 255 6.90 -9.73 10.62
C VAL A 255 6.69 -9.08 11.98
N GLU A 256 6.80 -7.76 12.03
CA GLU A 256 6.50 -6.94 13.20
C GLU A 256 5.80 -5.65 12.76
N ARG A 257 4.84 -5.20 13.55
CA ARG A 257 4.18 -3.92 13.29
C ARG A 257 5.15 -2.76 13.49
N PHE A 258 5.03 -1.77 12.62
CA PHE A 258 5.78 -0.53 12.67
C PHE A 258 4.83 0.64 12.91
N VAL A 259 5.13 1.46 13.93
CA VAL A 259 4.44 2.73 14.19
C VAL A 259 5.48 3.75 14.63
N ARG A 260 5.58 4.85 13.91
CA ARG A 260 6.50 5.95 14.24
C ARG A 260 5.76 7.29 14.21
N ARG A 261 5.85 8.02 15.30
CA ARG A 261 5.46 9.43 15.36
C ARG A 261 6.55 10.30 14.75
N VAL A 262 6.18 11.22 13.89
CA VAL A 262 7.08 12.14 13.16
C VAL A 262 6.57 13.58 13.22
#